data_9f373958b19ddd5be363e7f3f547c9b1
#
_entry.id   9f373958b19ddd5be363e7f3f547c9b1
#
_cell.length_a   1.000
_cell.length_b   1.000
_cell.length_c   1.000
_cell.angle_alpha   90.00
_cell.angle_beta   90.00
_cell.angle_gamma   90.00
#
_symmetry.space_group_name_H-M   'P 1'
#
loop_
_entity.id
_entity.type
_entity.pdbx_description
1 polymer ?
#
loop_
_entity_poly.entity_id
_entity_poly.type
_entity_poly.pdbx_seq_one_letter_code
_entity_poly.pdbx_strand_id
1 'polypeptide(L)'
;MKLNLRHLHAFREVAQLGSISAAARSVHLTQPAVTQAIAQIEDHFGARLFTRSSTGMQLTTAGEICRERVGRALRALHEGIVELRGNSRDPDGLIRIVHGMRTAQLRALTAIAQHRNFTLAARSSDMAQPTIHRAARELERLLGVALFEKTSYGIVPTSGAEYLARRAGVAFVELEQARAEIAALNGTEQGRTVAGACSMAQHPFLIPEAFIEFTLTCPEHGISILNGTYEHLVRSLRIGETDFLLSPLRSSDLPQDVVQEHLFDDPLAIIVRAEHPLARRKRLTAADLLRYPWIAPRKGAPLRIDFETLFKLAGVPVPERPLECNSLSSARGFLLATNRMMLVSPHHFRSELQMGAFTLIAHPAGPVVRPMGLISRRDWRPTSAQAGLLEVIRQRSRMAQEWAVSATRLPESRSRSASPAAFAQPFASSSQGFTG
;
A
#
# COMPACT_ATOMS: atom_id res chain seq x y z
N MET A 1 -14.58 -13.55 6.98
CA MET A 1 -14.73 -14.35 5.72
C MET A 1 -14.88 -15.82 6.08
N LYS A 2 -16.02 -16.44 5.75
CA LYS A 2 -16.31 -17.88 6.04
C LYS A 2 -16.12 -18.79 4.82
N LEU A 3 -15.39 -18.35 3.79
CA LEU A 3 -15.17 -19.14 2.58
C LEU A 3 -14.34 -20.40 2.87
N ASN A 4 -14.79 -21.52 2.33
CA ASN A 4 -14.08 -22.79 2.39
C ASN A 4 -13.30 -22.98 1.08
N LEU A 5 -12.01 -23.28 1.15
CA LEU A 5 -11.17 -23.50 -0.03
C LEU A 5 -11.67 -24.65 -0.91
N ARG A 6 -12.27 -25.68 -0.32
CA ARG A 6 -12.93 -26.77 -1.07
C ARG A 6 -14.05 -26.27 -1.96
N HIS A 7 -14.83 -25.28 -1.47
CA HIS A 7 -15.92 -24.68 -2.28
C HIS A 7 -15.35 -23.88 -3.45
N LEU A 8 -14.25 -23.12 -3.23
CA LEU A 8 -13.58 -22.40 -4.31
C LEU A 8 -13.05 -23.34 -5.39
N HIS A 9 -12.50 -24.50 -5.01
CA HIS A 9 -12.11 -25.54 -5.96
C HIS A 9 -13.31 -26.10 -6.71
N ALA A 10 -14.41 -26.46 -6.02
CA ALA A 10 -15.62 -26.95 -6.67
C ALA A 10 -16.17 -25.92 -7.67
N PHE A 11 -16.21 -24.63 -7.28
CA PHE A 11 -16.62 -23.55 -8.18
C PHE A 11 -15.72 -23.49 -9.43
N ARG A 12 -14.39 -23.49 -9.25
CA ARG A 12 -13.45 -23.47 -10.38
C ARG A 12 -13.66 -24.62 -11.34
N GLU A 13 -13.86 -25.84 -10.83
CA GLU A 13 -14.10 -27.01 -11.68
C GLU A 13 -15.44 -26.95 -12.41
N VAL A 14 -16.52 -26.44 -11.76
CA VAL A 14 -17.79 -26.22 -12.45
C VAL A 14 -17.65 -25.15 -13.54
N ALA A 15 -16.91 -24.07 -13.26
CA ALA A 15 -16.63 -23.01 -14.23
C ALA A 15 -15.82 -23.50 -15.44
N GLN A 16 -14.92 -24.47 -15.23
CA GLN A 16 -14.07 -25.04 -16.29
C GLN A 16 -14.78 -26.10 -17.10
N LEU A 17 -15.55 -26.97 -16.44
CA LEU A 17 -16.15 -28.17 -17.08
C LEU A 17 -17.60 -27.93 -17.54
N GLY A 18 -18.24 -26.85 -17.15
CA GLY A 18 -19.64 -26.52 -17.47
C GLY A 18 -20.66 -27.55 -16.91
N SER A 19 -20.24 -28.43 -15.99
CA SER A 19 -21.07 -29.52 -15.50
C SER A 19 -20.81 -29.82 -14.03
N ILE A 20 -21.90 -29.82 -13.22
CA ILE A 20 -21.82 -30.18 -11.80
C ILE A 20 -21.39 -31.63 -11.64
N SER A 21 -21.88 -32.54 -12.49
CA SER A 21 -21.54 -33.96 -12.41
C SER A 21 -20.06 -34.22 -12.75
N ALA A 22 -19.54 -33.56 -13.79
CA ALA A 22 -18.13 -33.64 -14.15
C ALA A 22 -17.23 -33.05 -13.06
N ALA A 23 -17.57 -31.89 -12.55
CA ALA A 23 -16.84 -31.24 -11.46
C ALA A 23 -16.85 -32.09 -10.18
N ALA A 24 -17.98 -32.72 -9.82
CA ALA A 24 -18.09 -33.59 -8.65
C ALA A 24 -17.09 -34.76 -8.72
N ARG A 25 -16.93 -35.39 -9.92
CA ARG A 25 -15.92 -36.43 -10.12
C ARG A 25 -14.49 -35.88 -9.99
N SER A 26 -14.20 -34.69 -10.59
CA SER A 26 -12.88 -34.06 -10.57
C SER A 26 -12.43 -33.75 -9.15
N VAL A 27 -13.32 -33.21 -8.28
CA VAL A 27 -12.96 -32.81 -6.91
C VAL A 27 -13.26 -33.92 -5.86
N HIS A 28 -13.63 -35.11 -6.29
CA HIS A 28 -13.98 -36.24 -5.39
C HIS A 28 -15.07 -35.86 -4.37
N LEU A 29 -16.13 -35.21 -4.83
CA LEU A 29 -17.31 -34.83 -4.04
C LEU A 29 -18.58 -35.42 -4.66
N THR A 30 -19.65 -35.47 -3.89
CA THR A 30 -20.98 -35.79 -4.43
C THR A 30 -21.57 -34.57 -5.15
N GLN A 31 -22.48 -34.81 -6.14
CA GLN A 31 -23.17 -33.72 -6.84
C GLN A 31 -23.93 -32.77 -5.89
N PRO A 32 -24.68 -33.27 -4.88
CA PRO A 32 -25.29 -32.39 -3.88
C PRO A 32 -24.29 -31.53 -3.13
N ALA A 33 -23.10 -32.06 -2.77
CA ALA A 33 -22.05 -31.29 -2.09
C ALA A 33 -21.49 -30.18 -2.97
N VAL A 34 -21.30 -30.43 -4.30
CA VAL A 34 -20.90 -29.38 -5.24
C VAL A 34 -21.98 -28.32 -5.40
N THR A 35 -23.25 -28.75 -5.52
CA THR A 35 -24.39 -27.81 -5.61
C THR A 35 -24.46 -26.91 -4.37
N GLN A 36 -24.28 -27.48 -3.18
CA GLN A 36 -24.26 -26.73 -1.92
C GLN A 36 -23.06 -25.79 -1.85
N ALA A 37 -21.89 -26.23 -2.31
CA ALA A 37 -20.68 -25.38 -2.37
C ALA A 37 -20.91 -24.15 -3.26
N ILE A 38 -21.50 -24.31 -4.44
CA ILE A 38 -21.86 -23.20 -5.34
C ILE A 38 -22.84 -22.26 -4.65
N ALA A 39 -23.93 -22.77 -4.05
CA ALA A 39 -24.89 -21.95 -3.36
C ALA A 39 -24.27 -21.11 -2.22
N GLN A 40 -23.33 -21.68 -1.45
CA GLN A 40 -22.63 -20.96 -0.40
C GLN A 40 -21.67 -19.89 -0.94
N ILE A 41 -21.07 -20.08 -2.11
CA ILE A 41 -20.26 -19.06 -2.76
C ILE A 41 -21.14 -17.94 -3.32
N GLU A 42 -22.25 -18.27 -3.98
CA GLU A 42 -23.24 -17.29 -4.45
C GLU A 42 -23.80 -16.45 -3.31
N ASP A 43 -24.12 -17.06 -2.18
CA ASP A 43 -24.54 -16.36 -0.94
C ASP A 43 -23.45 -15.44 -0.43
N HIS A 44 -22.18 -15.92 -0.41
CA HIS A 44 -21.03 -15.11 0.05
C HIS A 44 -20.80 -13.86 -0.80
N PHE A 45 -20.91 -13.98 -2.13
CA PHE A 45 -20.71 -12.88 -3.06
C PHE A 45 -22.00 -12.06 -3.33
N GLY A 46 -23.14 -12.53 -2.85
CA GLY A 46 -24.44 -11.85 -3.02
C GLY A 46 -24.93 -11.83 -4.47
N ALA A 47 -24.49 -12.77 -5.31
CA ALA A 47 -24.83 -12.80 -6.73
C ALA A 47 -24.90 -14.23 -7.27
N ARG A 48 -25.74 -14.45 -8.28
CA ARG A 48 -25.73 -15.68 -9.05
C ARG A 48 -24.49 -15.71 -9.93
N LEU A 49 -23.70 -16.80 -9.81
CA LEU A 49 -22.47 -16.98 -10.57
C LEU A 49 -22.66 -17.86 -11.80
N PHE A 50 -23.74 -18.66 -11.80
CA PHE A 50 -24.08 -19.53 -12.93
C PHE A 50 -25.53 -19.37 -13.35
N THR A 51 -25.77 -19.54 -14.66
CA THR A 51 -27.06 -19.81 -15.27
C THR A 51 -27.09 -21.22 -15.79
N ARG A 52 -28.27 -21.85 -15.76
CA ARG A 52 -28.50 -23.18 -16.39
C ARG A 52 -28.91 -22.94 -17.84
N SER A 53 -28.27 -23.68 -18.76
CA SER A 53 -28.66 -23.74 -20.18
C SER A 53 -28.87 -25.20 -20.62
N SER A 54 -29.36 -25.39 -21.82
CA SER A 54 -29.48 -26.71 -22.43
C SER A 54 -28.11 -27.42 -22.60
N THR A 55 -27.02 -26.64 -22.65
CA THR A 55 -25.64 -27.14 -22.79
C THR A 55 -24.91 -27.28 -21.45
N GLY A 56 -25.55 -26.96 -20.31
CA GLY A 56 -24.96 -27.09 -18.98
C GLY A 56 -24.96 -25.81 -18.17
N MET A 57 -23.97 -25.65 -17.33
CA MET A 57 -23.76 -24.47 -16.47
C MET A 57 -22.92 -23.42 -17.19
N GLN A 58 -23.42 -22.19 -17.34
CA GLN A 58 -22.73 -21.08 -17.94
C GLN A 58 -22.47 -19.99 -16.88
N LEU A 59 -21.31 -19.35 -16.94
CA LEU A 59 -20.98 -18.25 -16.03
C LEU A 59 -21.80 -17.00 -16.37
N THR A 60 -22.27 -16.31 -15.33
CA THR A 60 -22.74 -14.92 -15.43
C THR A 60 -21.56 -13.96 -15.49
N THR A 61 -21.82 -12.64 -15.69
CA THR A 61 -20.78 -11.60 -15.56
C THR A 61 -20.12 -11.66 -14.17
N ALA A 62 -20.91 -11.81 -13.11
CA ALA A 62 -20.40 -12.01 -11.74
C ALA A 62 -19.59 -13.31 -11.62
N GLY A 63 -20.02 -14.37 -12.31
CA GLY A 63 -19.32 -15.64 -12.39
C GLY A 63 -17.96 -15.53 -13.05
N GLU A 64 -17.81 -14.73 -14.11
CA GLU A 64 -16.53 -14.50 -14.79
C GLU A 64 -15.54 -13.75 -13.89
N ILE A 65 -15.99 -12.68 -13.19
CA ILE A 65 -15.18 -11.98 -12.20
C ILE A 65 -14.72 -12.95 -11.11
N CYS A 66 -15.66 -13.73 -10.56
CA CYS A 66 -15.36 -14.71 -9.53
C CYS A 66 -14.35 -15.75 -10.03
N ARG A 67 -14.49 -16.27 -11.26
CA ARG A 67 -13.58 -17.24 -11.88
C ARG A 67 -12.16 -16.70 -11.98
N GLU A 68 -12.00 -15.48 -12.45
CA GLU A 68 -10.67 -14.84 -12.54
C GLU A 68 -10.03 -14.69 -11.17
N ARG A 69 -10.74 -14.06 -10.22
CA ARG A 69 -10.21 -13.76 -8.88
C ARG A 69 -9.96 -15.02 -8.04
N VAL A 70 -10.89 -15.98 -8.04
CA VAL A 70 -10.69 -17.29 -7.40
C VAL A 70 -9.52 -18.03 -8.01
N GLY A 71 -9.39 -18.01 -9.35
CA GLY A 71 -8.26 -18.60 -10.04
C GLY A 71 -6.92 -18.01 -9.58
N ARG A 72 -6.83 -16.69 -9.42
CA ARG A 72 -5.64 -15.99 -8.90
C ARG A 72 -5.36 -16.34 -7.44
N ALA A 73 -6.39 -16.36 -6.59
CA ALA A 73 -6.27 -16.74 -5.18
C ALA A 73 -5.73 -18.18 -5.02
N LEU A 74 -6.28 -19.12 -5.77
CA LEU A 74 -5.85 -20.53 -5.71
C LEU A 74 -4.43 -20.72 -6.28
N ARG A 75 -4.03 -20.00 -7.34
CA ARG A 75 -2.65 -20.00 -7.84
C ARG A 75 -1.68 -19.46 -6.81
N ALA A 76 -2.01 -18.36 -6.14
CA ALA A 76 -1.17 -17.80 -5.09
C ALA A 76 -0.92 -18.85 -3.98
N LEU A 77 -1.96 -19.52 -3.49
CA LEU A 77 -1.81 -20.58 -2.49
C LEU A 77 -0.96 -21.75 -3.00
N HIS A 78 -1.18 -22.16 -4.24
CA HIS A 78 -0.40 -23.24 -4.86
C HIS A 78 1.09 -22.91 -4.92
N GLU A 79 1.45 -21.72 -5.42
CA GLU A 79 2.84 -21.23 -5.46
C GLU A 79 3.48 -21.19 -4.07
N GLY A 80 2.71 -20.74 -3.05
CA GLY A 80 3.17 -20.74 -1.66
C GLY A 80 3.51 -22.13 -1.13
N ILE A 81 2.74 -23.15 -1.49
CA ILE A 81 2.96 -24.52 -1.06
C ILE A 81 4.12 -25.16 -1.83
N VAL A 82 4.21 -24.92 -3.14
CA VAL A 82 5.31 -25.43 -3.98
C VAL A 82 6.65 -24.93 -3.46
N GLU A 83 6.78 -23.65 -3.20
CA GLU A 83 8.00 -23.04 -2.64
C GLU A 83 8.35 -23.64 -1.27
N LEU A 84 7.36 -23.78 -0.39
CA LEU A 84 7.56 -24.31 0.96
C LEU A 84 8.04 -25.78 0.95
N ARG A 85 7.60 -26.59 0.00
CA ARG A 85 7.92 -28.03 -0.08
C ARG A 85 9.07 -28.36 -1.03
N GLY A 86 9.67 -27.36 -1.68
CA GLY A 86 10.77 -27.57 -2.61
C GLY A 86 10.40 -28.46 -3.78
N ASN A 87 9.69 -27.92 -4.77
CA ASN A 87 9.37 -28.55 -6.08
C ASN A 87 8.99 -30.03 -6.01
N SER A 88 8.09 -30.39 -5.09
CA SER A 88 7.57 -31.76 -4.99
C SER A 88 6.96 -32.19 -6.33
N ARG A 89 7.44 -33.30 -6.91
CA ARG A 89 6.96 -33.89 -8.15
C ARG A 89 5.60 -34.63 -8.01
N ASP A 90 4.87 -34.41 -6.90
CA ASP A 90 3.54 -35.00 -6.65
C ASP A 90 2.44 -33.92 -6.78
N PRO A 91 1.88 -33.68 -8.00
CA PRO A 91 0.80 -32.73 -8.22
C PRO A 91 -0.48 -33.09 -7.44
N ASP A 92 -0.79 -34.36 -7.30
CA ASP A 92 -2.00 -34.84 -6.62
C ASP A 92 -1.88 -34.61 -5.11
N GLY A 93 -0.69 -34.77 -4.54
CA GLY A 93 -0.39 -34.42 -3.16
C GLY A 93 -0.56 -32.93 -2.87
N LEU A 94 -0.13 -32.06 -3.80
CA LEU A 94 -0.32 -30.61 -3.68
C LEU A 94 -1.79 -30.23 -3.70
N ILE A 95 -2.58 -30.81 -4.60
CA ILE A 95 -4.03 -30.56 -4.68
C ILE A 95 -4.71 -31.00 -3.37
N ARG A 96 -4.38 -32.21 -2.85
CA ARG A 96 -4.92 -32.71 -1.57
C ARG A 96 -4.59 -31.78 -0.40
N ILE A 97 -3.38 -31.21 -0.36
CA ILE A 97 -2.98 -30.24 0.66
C ILE A 97 -3.83 -28.98 0.58
N VAL A 98 -3.95 -28.36 -0.60
CA VAL A 98 -4.78 -27.16 -0.78
C VAL A 98 -6.23 -27.43 -0.39
N HIS A 99 -6.78 -28.60 -0.74
CA HIS A 99 -8.12 -29.02 -0.35
C HIS A 99 -8.26 -29.24 1.17
N GLY A 100 -7.20 -29.68 1.84
CA GLY A 100 -7.17 -29.90 3.29
C GLY A 100 -7.04 -28.63 4.11
N MET A 101 -6.58 -27.52 3.51
CA MET A 101 -6.36 -26.26 4.21
C MET A 101 -7.67 -25.56 4.55
N ARG A 102 -7.69 -24.94 5.72
CA ARG A 102 -8.82 -24.13 6.18
C ARG A 102 -8.43 -22.65 6.18
N THR A 103 -9.37 -21.79 5.88
CA THR A 103 -9.19 -20.33 5.93
C THR A 103 -8.66 -19.85 7.30
N ALA A 104 -9.13 -20.46 8.39
CA ALA A 104 -8.63 -20.14 9.75
C ALA A 104 -7.14 -20.44 9.95
N GLN A 105 -6.63 -21.52 9.31
CA GLN A 105 -5.20 -21.88 9.37
C GLN A 105 -4.34 -20.88 8.62
N LEU A 106 -4.78 -20.44 7.43
CA LEU A 106 -4.09 -19.42 6.65
C LEU A 106 -4.12 -18.04 7.35
N ARG A 107 -5.25 -17.68 7.97
CA ARG A 107 -5.33 -16.46 8.79
C ARG A 107 -4.40 -16.51 9.99
N ALA A 108 -4.32 -17.63 10.68
CA ALA A 108 -3.38 -17.81 11.78
C ALA A 108 -1.93 -17.68 11.29
N LEU A 109 -1.59 -18.30 10.16
CA LEU A 109 -0.26 -18.20 9.53
C LEU A 109 0.09 -16.74 9.21
N THR A 110 -0.79 -16.01 8.51
CA THR A 110 -0.54 -14.61 8.12
C THR A 110 -0.37 -13.72 9.35
N ALA A 111 -1.23 -13.85 10.36
CA ALA A 111 -1.15 -13.07 11.59
C ALA A 111 0.13 -13.36 12.39
N ILE A 112 0.56 -14.64 12.52
CA ILE A 112 1.79 -15.00 13.22
C ILE A 112 3.02 -14.50 12.46
N ALA A 113 3.04 -14.63 11.14
CA ALA A 113 4.14 -14.15 10.29
C ALA A 113 4.32 -12.62 10.39
N GLN A 114 3.21 -11.88 10.50
CA GLN A 114 3.21 -10.45 10.66
C GLN A 114 3.70 -9.98 12.03
N HIS A 115 3.13 -10.55 13.10
CA HIS A 115 3.36 -10.06 14.46
C HIS A 115 4.51 -10.78 15.18
N ARG A 116 4.97 -11.93 14.69
CA ARG A 116 5.98 -12.79 15.31
C ARG A 116 5.71 -13.09 16.80
N ASN A 117 4.43 -13.04 17.17
CA ASN A 117 3.93 -13.23 18.54
C ASN A 117 2.50 -13.75 18.51
N PHE A 118 2.25 -14.88 19.16
CA PHE A 118 0.91 -15.51 19.18
C PHE A 118 -0.16 -14.65 19.83
N THR A 119 0.17 -13.92 20.89
CA THR A 119 -0.80 -13.07 21.60
C THR A 119 -1.20 -11.87 20.74
N LEU A 120 -0.23 -11.21 20.09
CA LEU A 120 -0.51 -10.12 19.16
C LEU A 120 -1.25 -10.62 17.90
N ALA A 121 -0.86 -11.77 17.37
CA ALA A 121 -1.54 -12.40 16.25
C ALA A 121 -3.00 -12.74 16.60
N ALA A 122 -3.27 -13.18 17.83
CA ALA A 122 -4.62 -13.46 18.31
C ALA A 122 -5.49 -12.19 18.31
N ARG A 123 -4.95 -11.11 18.87
CA ARG A 123 -5.65 -9.82 18.94
C ARG A 123 -5.94 -9.23 17.55
N SER A 124 -4.96 -9.30 16.62
CA SER A 124 -5.11 -8.72 15.28
C SER A 124 -6.04 -9.51 14.37
N SER A 125 -6.20 -10.83 14.59
CA SER A 125 -7.02 -11.71 13.74
C SER A 125 -8.43 -11.99 14.30
N ASP A 126 -8.78 -11.38 15.43
CA ASP A 126 -10.04 -11.65 16.15
C ASP A 126 -10.23 -13.16 16.45
N MET A 127 -9.14 -13.84 16.80
CA MET A 127 -9.11 -15.25 17.13
C MET A 127 -8.60 -15.43 18.56
N ALA A 128 -9.17 -16.38 19.30
CA ALA A 128 -8.63 -16.76 20.61
C ALA A 128 -7.22 -17.37 20.46
N GLN A 129 -6.30 -17.03 21.36
CA GLN A 129 -4.91 -17.52 21.31
C GLN A 129 -4.80 -19.06 21.22
N PRO A 130 -5.60 -19.89 21.96
CA PRO A 130 -5.59 -21.34 21.80
C PRO A 130 -6.00 -21.78 20.38
N THR A 131 -6.91 -21.03 19.73
CA THR A 131 -7.36 -21.31 18.36
C THR A 131 -6.25 -21.08 17.36
N ILE A 132 -5.48 -19.98 17.51
CA ILE A 132 -4.31 -19.70 16.66
C ILE A 132 -3.24 -20.78 16.81
N HIS A 133 -2.92 -21.19 18.04
CA HIS A 133 -1.97 -22.26 18.28
C HIS A 133 -2.40 -23.57 17.61
N ARG A 134 -3.68 -23.95 17.76
CA ARG A 134 -4.21 -25.15 17.15
C ARG A 134 -4.16 -25.06 15.62
N ALA A 135 -4.62 -23.95 15.05
CA ALA A 135 -4.62 -23.72 13.61
C ALA A 135 -3.21 -23.80 13.00
N ALA A 136 -2.21 -23.19 13.66
CA ALA A 136 -0.80 -23.28 13.26
C ALA A 136 -0.28 -24.73 13.27
N ARG A 137 -0.52 -25.48 14.37
CA ARG A 137 -0.11 -26.88 14.50
C ARG A 137 -0.80 -27.81 13.48
N GLU A 138 -2.09 -27.60 13.24
CA GLU A 138 -2.82 -28.37 12.23
C GLU A 138 -2.28 -28.09 10.82
N LEU A 139 -1.89 -26.85 10.53
CA LEU A 139 -1.30 -26.47 9.24
C LEU A 139 0.09 -27.11 9.08
N GLU A 140 0.96 -27.07 10.09
CA GLU A 140 2.26 -27.78 10.08
C GLU A 140 2.10 -29.28 9.81
N ARG A 141 1.12 -29.92 10.48
CA ARG A 141 0.85 -31.35 10.28
C ARG A 141 0.35 -31.65 8.85
N LEU A 142 -0.52 -30.77 8.31
CA LEU A 142 -1.04 -30.93 6.94
C LEU A 142 0.07 -30.77 5.89
N LEU A 143 0.98 -29.80 6.11
CA LEU A 143 2.07 -29.50 5.21
C LEU A 143 3.25 -30.47 5.37
N GLY A 144 3.36 -31.14 6.51
CA GLY A 144 4.47 -32.04 6.85
C GLY A 144 5.80 -31.32 7.10
N VAL A 145 5.77 -30.00 7.38
CA VAL A 145 6.97 -29.16 7.61
C VAL A 145 6.73 -28.22 8.77
N ALA A 146 7.79 -27.86 9.49
CA ALA A 146 7.74 -26.83 10.51
C ALA A 146 7.60 -25.44 9.86
N LEU A 147 6.66 -24.65 10.34
CA LEU A 147 6.45 -23.28 9.88
C LEU A 147 7.07 -22.25 10.83
N PHE A 148 7.26 -22.62 12.09
CA PHE A 148 7.68 -21.70 13.13
C PHE A 148 8.80 -22.30 13.98
N GLU A 149 9.80 -21.47 14.29
CA GLU A 149 10.91 -21.77 15.18
C GLU A 149 10.77 -20.97 16.47
N LYS A 150 11.04 -21.62 17.61
CA LYS A 150 11.11 -20.94 18.90
C LYS A 150 12.50 -20.36 19.10
N THR A 151 12.57 -19.08 19.41
CA THR A 151 13.80 -18.40 19.77
C THR A 151 13.68 -17.79 21.18
N SER A 152 14.79 -17.30 21.73
CA SER A 152 14.79 -16.56 23.02
C SER A 152 13.95 -15.29 22.98
N TYR A 153 13.68 -14.74 21.79
CA TYR A 153 12.90 -13.51 21.58
C TYR A 153 11.46 -13.77 21.16
N GLY A 154 11.01 -15.04 21.11
CA GLY A 154 9.66 -15.40 20.70
C GLY A 154 9.62 -16.42 19.57
N ILE A 155 8.67 -16.26 18.67
CA ILE A 155 8.45 -17.16 17.53
C ILE A 155 8.86 -16.47 16.25
N VAL A 156 9.68 -17.17 15.46
CA VAL A 156 10.13 -16.71 14.15
C VAL A 156 9.55 -17.65 13.09
N PRO A 157 8.83 -17.14 12.08
CA PRO A 157 8.42 -17.95 10.95
C PRO A 157 9.64 -18.35 10.12
N THR A 158 9.66 -19.56 9.59
CA THR A 158 10.65 -19.99 8.59
C THR A 158 10.50 -19.18 7.30
N SER A 159 11.53 -19.14 6.46
CA SER A 159 11.46 -18.43 5.16
C SER A 159 10.32 -18.94 4.27
N GLY A 160 10.09 -20.26 4.25
CA GLY A 160 8.97 -20.86 3.53
C GLY A 160 7.62 -20.49 4.14
N ALA A 161 7.52 -20.42 5.47
CA ALA A 161 6.31 -19.96 6.15
C ALA A 161 6.02 -18.48 5.86
N GLU A 162 7.03 -17.62 5.84
CA GLU A 162 6.88 -16.21 5.42
C GLU A 162 6.40 -16.09 3.98
N TYR A 163 6.94 -16.93 3.08
CA TYR A 163 6.51 -16.95 1.68
C TYR A 163 5.05 -17.40 1.55
N LEU A 164 4.67 -18.54 2.18
CA LEU A 164 3.29 -19.01 2.17
C LEU A 164 2.33 -17.99 2.81
N ALA A 165 2.73 -17.31 3.90
CA ALA A 165 1.93 -16.26 4.51
C ALA A 165 1.67 -15.09 3.54
N ARG A 166 2.69 -14.65 2.80
CA ARG A 166 2.52 -13.62 1.76
C ARG A 166 1.54 -14.07 0.67
N ARG A 167 1.69 -15.29 0.16
CA ARG A 167 0.80 -15.82 -0.88
C ARG A 167 -0.63 -16.02 -0.37
N ALA A 168 -0.81 -16.40 0.89
CA ALA A 168 -2.12 -16.48 1.54
C ALA A 168 -2.77 -15.10 1.70
N GLY A 169 -2.01 -14.08 2.06
CA GLY A 169 -2.48 -12.69 2.12
C GLY A 169 -2.97 -12.21 0.76
N VAL A 170 -2.19 -12.44 -0.31
CA VAL A 170 -2.60 -12.13 -1.69
C VAL A 170 -3.90 -12.87 -2.06
N ALA A 171 -4.02 -14.15 -1.71
CA ALA A 171 -5.24 -14.91 -1.97
C ALA A 171 -6.48 -14.31 -1.27
N PHE A 172 -6.34 -13.83 -0.04
CA PHE A 172 -7.43 -13.14 0.65
C PHE A 172 -7.81 -11.82 -0.02
N VAL A 173 -6.83 -11.05 -0.49
CA VAL A 173 -7.09 -9.80 -1.23
C VAL A 173 -7.86 -10.07 -2.52
N GLU A 174 -7.48 -11.07 -3.30
CA GLU A 174 -8.19 -11.42 -4.54
C GLU A 174 -9.66 -11.77 -4.26
N LEU A 175 -9.96 -12.48 -3.16
CA LEU A 175 -11.34 -12.82 -2.79
C LEU A 175 -12.15 -11.61 -2.32
N GLU A 176 -11.53 -10.67 -1.59
CA GLU A 176 -12.19 -9.41 -1.21
C GLU A 176 -12.42 -8.50 -2.42
N GLN A 177 -11.47 -8.45 -3.36
CA GLN A 177 -11.62 -7.70 -4.61
C GLN A 177 -12.72 -8.32 -5.51
N ALA A 178 -12.84 -9.66 -5.55
CA ALA A 178 -13.95 -10.30 -6.21
C ALA A 178 -15.31 -9.82 -5.66
N ARG A 179 -15.42 -9.74 -4.33
CA ARG A 179 -16.64 -9.26 -3.68
C ARG A 179 -16.94 -7.80 -4.05
N ALA A 180 -15.93 -6.95 -4.04
CA ALA A 180 -16.07 -5.54 -4.39
C ALA A 180 -16.49 -5.35 -5.86
N GLU A 181 -15.86 -6.05 -6.79
CA GLU A 181 -16.19 -5.98 -8.23
C GLU A 181 -17.59 -6.52 -8.54
N ILE A 182 -17.99 -7.62 -7.87
CA ILE A 182 -19.33 -8.18 -8.03
C ILE A 182 -20.40 -7.23 -7.43
N ALA A 183 -20.13 -6.62 -6.28
CA ALA A 183 -21.01 -5.62 -5.69
C ALA A 183 -21.19 -4.39 -6.61
N ALA A 184 -20.14 -3.96 -7.28
CA ALA A 184 -20.17 -2.86 -8.24
C ALA A 184 -21.10 -3.13 -9.44
N LEU A 185 -21.27 -4.39 -9.88
CA LEU A 185 -22.25 -4.75 -10.92
C LEU A 185 -23.71 -4.41 -10.50
N ASN A 186 -23.98 -4.40 -9.19
CA ASN A 186 -25.27 -4.08 -8.62
C ASN A 186 -25.39 -2.60 -8.23
N GLY A 187 -24.47 -1.74 -8.68
CA GLY A 187 -24.45 -0.31 -8.36
C GLY A 187 -23.99 0.02 -6.94
N THR A 188 -23.43 -0.96 -6.21
CA THR A 188 -22.95 -0.78 -4.84
C THR A 188 -21.42 -0.80 -4.88
N GLU A 189 -20.79 0.37 -4.97
CA GLU A 189 -19.33 0.49 -4.98
C GLU A 189 -18.72 0.25 -3.58
N GLN A 190 -19.06 -0.88 -2.98
CA GLN A 190 -18.49 -1.32 -1.70
C GLN A 190 -17.13 -1.94 -1.93
N GLY A 191 -16.10 -1.17 -1.72
CA GLY A 191 -14.72 -1.63 -1.79
C GLY A 191 -13.87 -0.94 -0.73
N ARG A 192 -12.62 -1.35 -0.65
CA ARG A 192 -11.63 -0.73 0.22
C ARG A 192 -10.30 -0.60 -0.52
N THR A 193 -9.66 0.54 -0.34
CA THR A 193 -8.27 0.78 -0.78
C THR A 193 -7.41 1.19 0.40
N VAL A 194 -6.26 0.57 0.54
CA VAL A 194 -5.26 0.92 1.54
C VAL A 194 -4.00 1.40 0.84
N ALA A 195 -3.74 2.71 0.90
CA ALA A 195 -2.52 3.30 0.39
C ALA A 195 -1.46 3.36 1.49
N GLY A 196 -0.24 2.93 1.21
CA GLY A 196 0.89 3.12 2.10
C GLY A 196 1.64 4.41 1.76
N ALA A 197 2.08 5.16 2.77
CA ALA A 197 2.87 6.37 2.58
C ALA A 197 3.98 6.49 3.63
N CYS A 198 5.21 6.74 3.16
CA CYS A 198 6.34 6.97 4.06
C CYS A 198 6.19 8.33 4.76
N SER A 199 6.33 8.36 6.09
CA SER A 199 6.02 9.53 6.92
C SER A 199 6.69 10.85 6.50
N MET A 200 7.94 10.79 6.00
CA MET A 200 8.70 11.97 5.52
C MET A 200 8.65 12.14 4.01
N ALA A 201 7.95 11.27 3.31
CA ALA A 201 7.80 11.27 1.86
C ALA A 201 6.33 11.39 1.44
N GLN A 202 5.42 11.56 2.39
CA GLN A 202 4.04 11.90 2.11
C GLN A 202 4.00 13.23 1.37
N HIS A 203 3.42 13.20 0.18
CA HIS A 203 3.13 14.45 -0.50
C HIS A 203 1.83 15.02 0.09
N PRO A 204 1.90 16.12 0.89
CA PRO A 204 0.79 16.55 1.74
C PRO A 204 -0.44 17.06 0.96
N PHE A 205 -0.30 17.29 -0.33
CA PHE A 205 -1.39 17.73 -1.20
C PHE A 205 -1.83 16.64 -2.16
N LEU A 206 -0.92 15.87 -2.73
CA LEU A 206 -1.24 14.84 -3.74
C LEU A 206 -2.22 13.79 -3.21
N ILE A 207 -1.94 13.21 -2.04
CA ILE A 207 -2.78 12.16 -1.45
C ILE A 207 -4.14 12.73 -1.04
N PRO A 208 -4.23 13.83 -0.24
CA PRO A 208 -5.52 14.40 0.13
C PRO A 208 -6.35 14.86 -1.07
N GLU A 209 -5.76 15.58 -2.02
CA GLU A 209 -6.48 16.08 -3.21
C GLU A 209 -7.02 14.92 -4.06
N ALA A 210 -6.22 13.88 -4.31
CA ALA A 210 -6.66 12.72 -5.06
C ALA A 210 -7.77 11.94 -4.32
N PHE A 211 -7.66 11.82 -3.00
CA PHE A 211 -8.65 11.09 -2.22
C PHE A 211 -9.95 11.87 -2.06
N ILE A 212 -9.90 13.19 -1.90
CA ILE A 212 -11.10 14.04 -1.89
C ILE A 212 -11.84 13.89 -3.22
N GLU A 213 -11.14 14.04 -4.35
CA GLU A 213 -11.75 13.89 -5.67
C GLU A 213 -12.38 12.50 -5.87
N PHE A 214 -11.65 11.46 -5.47
CA PHE A 214 -12.15 10.09 -5.58
C PHE A 214 -13.36 9.82 -4.70
N THR A 215 -13.41 10.34 -3.46
CA THR A 215 -14.56 10.15 -2.55
C THR A 215 -15.81 10.86 -3.00
N LEU A 216 -15.71 11.89 -3.84
CA LEU A 216 -16.87 12.52 -4.47
C LEU A 216 -17.51 11.64 -5.54
N THR A 217 -16.74 10.79 -6.19
CA THR A 217 -17.22 9.87 -7.24
C THR A 217 -17.58 8.49 -6.72
N CYS A 218 -16.91 8.04 -5.66
CA CYS A 218 -17.07 6.72 -5.04
C CYS A 218 -17.28 6.84 -3.51
N PRO A 219 -18.41 7.41 -3.04
CA PRO A 219 -18.60 7.72 -1.61
C PRO A 219 -18.67 6.49 -0.70
N GLU A 220 -19.11 5.35 -1.21
CA GLU A 220 -19.20 4.09 -0.46
C GLU A 220 -17.87 3.32 -0.39
N HIS A 221 -16.84 3.77 -1.13
CA HIS A 221 -15.55 3.12 -1.16
C HIS A 221 -14.67 3.54 0.04
N GLY A 222 -14.31 2.58 0.88
CA GLY A 222 -13.45 2.85 2.04
C GLY A 222 -12.01 3.15 1.64
N ILE A 223 -11.44 4.22 2.19
CA ILE A 223 -10.03 4.57 1.98
C ILE A 223 -9.29 4.58 3.31
N SER A 224 -8.08 4.03 3.31
CA SER A 224 -7.18 4.08 4.46
C SER A 224 -5.77 4.45 4.02
N ILE A 225 -5.07 5.23 4.83
CA ILE A 225 -3.67 5.56 4.65
C ILE A 225 -2.87 4.91 5.76
N LEU A 226 -1.96 4.01 5.41
CA LEU A 226 -1.03 3.40 6.34
C LEU A 226 0.30 4.15 6.31
N ASN A 227 0.71 4.66 7.47
CA ASN A 227 1.99 5.34 7.63
C ASN A 227 3.03 4.40 8.25
N GLY A 228 4.26 4.46 7.75
CA GLY A 228 5.33 3.63 8.30
C GLY A 228 6.69 3.87 7.66
N THR A 229 7.66 3.05 8.06
CA THR A 229 8.96 2.98 7.37
C THR A 229 8.78 2.27 6.03
N TYR A 230 9.69 2.51 5.09
CA TYR A 230 9.66 1.87 3.78
C TYR A 230 9.62 0.34 3.89
N GLU A 231 10.45 -0.25 4.75
CA GLU A 231 10.55 -1.69 4.96
C GLU A 231 9.24 -2.28 5.51
N HIS A 232 8.60 -1.56 6.44
CA HIS A 232 7.29 -1.95 6.98
C HIS A 232 6.21 -1.90 5.90
N LEU A 233 6.16 -0.81 5.13
CA LEU A 233 5.16 -0.63 4.07
C LEU A 233 5.34 -1.65 2.93
N VAL A 234 6.57 -1.93 2.50
CA VAL A 234 6.84 -2.97 1.50
C VAL A 234 6.42 -4.35 2.01
N ARG A 235 6.64 -4.65 3.28
CA ARG A 235 6.14 -5.89 3.88
C ARG A 235 4.61 -5.96 3.85
N SER A 236 3.92 -4.89 4.28
CA SER A 236 2.46 -4.79 4.24
C SER A 236 1.91 -4.92 2.81
N LEU A 237 2.59 -4.31 1.83
CA LEU A 237 2.27 -4.45 0.40
C LEU A 237 2.33 -5.90 -0.07
N ARG A 238 3.41 -6.60 0.26
CA ARG A 238 3.66 -7.98 -0.18
C ARG A 238 2.71 -8.99 0.43
N ILE A 239 2.18 -8.74 1.62
CA ILE A 239 1.14 -9.58 2.27
C ILE A 239 -0.28 -9.13 1.94
N GLY A 240 -0.45 -8.05 1.16
CA GLY A 240 -1.76 -7.57 0.73
C GLY A 240 -2.49 -6.69 1.74
N GLU A 241 -1.85 -6.22 2.81
CA GLU A 241 -2.45 -5.24 3.74
C GLU A 241 -2.57 -3.84 3.13
N THR A 242 -1.62 -3.48 2.25
CA THR A 242 -1.71 -2.30 1.41
C THR A 242 -1.82 -2.70 -0.05
N ASP A 243 -2.56 -1.92 -0.82
CA ASP A 243 -2.77 -2.14 -2.24
C ASP A 243 -1.62 -1.57 -3.06
N PHE A 244 -1.19 -0.35 -2.72
CA PHE A 244 -0.05 0.34 -3.32
C PHE A 244 0.63 1.27 -2.31
N LEU A 245 1.84 1.71 -2.64
CA LEU A 245 2.57 2.72 -1.88
C LEU A 245 2.80 3.95 -2.73
N LEU A 246 2.74 5.13 -2.12
CA LEU A 246 3.28 6.38 -2.64
C LEU A 246 4.57 6.69 -1.89
N SER A 247 5.70 6.63 -2.60
CA SER A 247 7.02 6.69 -1.97
C SER A 247 8.10 7.14 -2.95
N PRO A 248 9.24 7.65 -2.45
CA PRO A 248 10.43 7.75 -3.27
C PRO A 248 10.79 6.40 -3.89
N LEU A 249 11.14 6.44 -5.17
CA LEU A 249 11.58 5.26 -5.89
C LEU A 249 13.01 4.89 -5.48
N ARG A 250 13.31 3.60 -5.50
CA ARG A 250 14.65 3.07 -5.21
C ARG A 250 15.26 2.48 -6.47
N SER A 251 16.55 2.70 -6.67
CA SER A 251 17.31 2.14 -7.80
C SER A 251 17.82 0.71 -7.54
N SER A 252 17.87 0.29 -6.28
CA SER A 252 18.38 -1.04 -5.86
C SER A 252 17.49 -1.64 -4.77
N ASP A 253 17.69 -2.94 -4.51
CA ASP A 253 17.09 -3.70 -3.39
C ASP A 253 15.55 -3.83 -3.43
N LEU A 254 14.98 -3.86 -4.64
CA LEU A 254 13.57 -4.15 -4.81
C LEU A 254 13.31 -5.65 -4.77
N PRO A 255 12.33 -6.10 -3.99
CA PRO A 255 11.86 -7.48 -4.09
C PRO A 255 11.34 -7.78 -5.51
N GLN A 256 11.61 -9.00 -6.02
CA GLN A 256 11.22 -9.40 -7.38
C GLN A 256 9.71 -9.37 -7.63
N ASP A 257 8.91 -9.50 -6.56
CA ASP A 257 7.45 -9.47 -6.57
C ASP A 257 6.85 -8.05 -6.47
N VAL A 258 7.71 -7.02 -6.54
CA VAL A 258 7.32 -5.60 -6.47
C VAL A 258 7.72 -4.88 -7.76
N VAL A 259 6.91 -3.93 -8.18
CA VAL A 259 7.17 -3.05 -9.32
C VAL A 259 7.01 -1.59 -8.90
N GLN A 260 7.71 -0.71 -9.62
CA GLN A 260 7.65 0.73 -9.43
C GLN A 260 7.20 1.41 -10.72
N GLU A 261 6.34 2.40 -10.58
CA GLU A 261 5.91 3.33 -11.63
C GLU A 261 6.35 4.73 -11.23
N HIS A 262 7.13 5.40 -12.07
CA HIS A 262 7.50 6.80 -11.86
C HIS A 262 6.28 7.71 -12.09
N LEU A 263 6.04 8.65 -11.17
CA LEU A 263 4.96 9.63 -11.28
C LEU A 263 5.52 11.04 -11.58
N PHE A 264 6.48 11.50 -10.80
CA PHE A 264 7.07 12.83 -10.92
C PHE A 264 8.40 12.92 -10.18
N ASP A 265 9.14 13.97 -10.49
CA ASP A 265 10.39 14.32 -9.84
C ASP A 265 10.15 15.40 -8.79
N ASP A 266 10.36 15.06 -7.51
CA ASP A 266 10.16 15.95 -6.37
C ASP A 266 11.46 16.71 -6.08
N PRO A 267 11.55 18.01 -6.36
CA PRO A 267 12.73 18.79 -6.05
C PRO A 267 12.83 19.01 -4.54
N LEU A 268 13.99 18.69 -3.98
CA LEU A 268 14.31 18.96 -2.60
C LEU A 268 14.98 20.32 -2.48
N ALA A 269 14.62 21.07 -1.44
CA ALA A 269 15.18 22.38 -1.16
C ALA A 269 15.59 22.49 0.32
N ILE A 270 16.53 23.38 0.58
CA ILE A 270 16.89 23.74 1.94
C ILE A 270 15.86 24.74 2.45
N ILE A 271 15.13 24.36 3.50
CA ILE A 271 14.15 25.21 4.17
C ILE A 271 14.74 25.81 5.44
N VAL A 272 14.47 27.08 5.65
CA VAL A 272 14.83 27.85 6.84
C VAL A 272 13.69 28.80 7.21
N ARG A 273 13.66 29.33 8.45
CA ARG A 273 12.74 30.40 8.81
C ARG A 273 13.05 31.69 8.04
N ALA A 274 12.06 32.57 7.87
CA ALA A 274 12.20 33.79 7.07
C ALA A 274 13.29 34.74 7.59
N GLU A 275 13.49 34.79 8.91
CA GLU A 275 14.53 35.62 9.54
C GLU A 275 15.91 34.96 9.65
N HIS A 276 16.08 33.79 9.03
CA HIS A 276 17.36 33.10 9.05
C HIS A 276 18.44 33.94 8.37
N PRO A 277 19.67 34.03 8.92
CA PRO A 277 20.72 34.89 8.37
C PRO A 277 21.08 34.61 6.91
N LEU A 278 20.83 33.37 6.43
CA LEU A 278 21.04 32.97 5.02
C LEU A 278 19.84 33.26 4.13
N ALA A 279 18.67 33.58 4.66
CA ALA A 279 17.43 33.75 3.91
C ALA A 279 17.50 34.82 2.80
N ARG A 280 18.35 35.85 2.99
CA ARG A 280 18.54 36.97 2.05
C ARG A 280 19.68 36.72 1.05
N ARG A 281 20.43 35.61 1.16
CA ARG A 281 21.56 35.34 0.28
C ARG A 281 21.04 34.75 -1.05
N LYS A 282 21.47 35.35 -2.17
CA LYS A 282 21.14 34.88 -3.52
C LYS A 282 21.85 33.58 -3.88
N ARG A 283 23.04 33.31 -3.32
CA ARG A 283 23.83 32.09 -3.53
C ARG A 283 24.43 31.64 -2.22
N LEU A 284 24.35 30.36 -1.92
CA LEU A 284 25.08 29.73 -0.83
C LEU A 284 26.43 29.23 -1.32
N THR A 285 27.40 29.23 -0.44
CA THR A 285 28.67 28.55 -0.60
C THR A 285 28.62 27.20 0.15
N ALA A 286 29.53 26.29 -0.19
CA ALA A 286 29.67 25.04 0.55
C ALA A 286 29.94 25.27 2.06
N ALA A 287 30.71 26.33 2.41
CA ALA A 287 30.98 26.72 3.81
C ALA A 287 29.71 27.16 4.57
N ASP A 288 28.73 27.75 3.89
CA ASP A 288 27.47 28.16 4.52
C ASP A 288 26.67 26.94 5.03
N LEU A 289 26.81 25.77 4.40
CA LEU A 289 26.15 24.53 4.83
C LEU A 289 26.67 24.03 6.18
N LEU A 290 27.92 24.35 6.54
CA LEU A 290 28.55 23.94 7.79
C LEU A 290 28.35 24.98 8.92
N ARG A 291 27.90 26.20 8.59
CA ARG A 291 27.83 27.29 9.53
C ARG A 291 26.66 27.19 10.51
N TYR A 292 25.58 26.52 10.11
CA TYR A 292 24.36 26.43 10.90
C TYR A 292 23.99 24.98 11.16
N PRO A 293 23.32 24.68 12.29
CA PRO A 293 22.94 23.33 12.64
C PRO A 293 21.80 22.83 11.73
N TRP A 294 21.74 21.51 11.57
CA TRP A 294 20.77 20.84 10.70
C TRP A 294 19.74 20.02 11.47
N ILE A 295 18.57 19.88 10.85
CA ILE A 295 17.61 18.84 11.13
C ILE A 295 17.78 17.79 10.03
N ALA A 296 18.06 16.55 10.42
CA ALA A 296 18.25 15.45 9.49
C ALA A 296 17.27 14.29 9.76
N PRO A 297 16.90 13.53 8.76
CA PRO A 297 16.21 12.26 8.97
C PRO A 297 17.10 11.28 9.75
N ARG A 298 16.48 10.33 10.47
CA ARG A 298 17.22 9.25 11.15
C ARG A 298 17.99 8.41 10.15
N LYS A 299 19.11 7.83 10.58
CA LYS A 299 19.87 6.86 9.78
C LYS A 299 18.94 5.71 9.34
N GLY A 300 19.07 5.28 8.09
CA GLY A 300 18.20 4.27 7.48
C GLY A 300 16.91 4.81 6.84
N ALA A 301 16.50 6.06 7.09
CA ALA A 301 15.38 6.66 6.38
C ALA A 301 15.80 7.02 4.92
N PRO A 302 14.91 6.86 3.92
CA PRO A 302 15.23 7.18 2.52
C PRO A 302 15.77 8.60 2.34
N LEU A 303 15.12 9.59 2.94
CA LEU A 303 15.56 11.01 2.87
C LEU A 303 16.93 11.26 3.51
N ARG A 304 17.45 10.34 4.32
CA ARG A 304 18.80 10.44 4.87
C ARG A 304 19.86 10.33 3.80
N ILE A 305 19.66 9.50 2.80
CA ILE A 305 20.56 9.36 1.64
C ILE A 305 20.61 10.68 0.87
N ASP A 306 19.46 11.30 0.64
CA ASP A 306 19.38 12.60 -0.04
C ASP A 306 20.09 13.69 0.76
N PHE A 307 19.90 13.69 2.10
CA PHE A 307 20.59 14.61 3.02
C PHE A 307 22.12 14.45 2.96
N GLU A 308 22.63 13.24 2.97
CA GLU A 308 24.08 12.97 2.89
C GLU A 308 24.63 13.31 1.50
N THR A 309 23.85 13.05 0.45
CA THR A 309 24.17 13.38 -0.93
C THR A 309 24.32 14.90 -1.13
N LEU A 310 23.50 15.70 -0.45
CA LEU A 310 23.62 17.17 -0.45
C LEU A 310 25.04 17.63 -0.09
N PHE A 311 25.60 17.12 1.00
CA PHE A 311 26.95 17.50 1.45
C PHE A 311 28.04 16.93 0.53
N LYS A 312 27.85 15.71 0.04
CA LYS A 312 28.78 15.09 -0.91
C LYS A 312 28.87 15.90 -2.22
N LEU A 313 27.74 16.36 -2.76
CA LEU A 313 27.70 17.20 -3.96
C LEU A 313 28.35 18.57 -3.73
N ALA A 314 28.27 19.12 -2.53
CA ALA A 314 28.94 20.36 -2.14
C ALA A 314 30.42 20.18 -1.83
N GLY A 315 30.96 18.96 -1.77
CA GLY A 315 32.36 18.67 -1.43
C GLY A 315 32.72 18.97 0.03
N VAL A 316 31.74 18.89 0.94
CA VAL A 316 31.93 19.18 2.38
C VAL A 316 31.47 18.00 3.24
N PRO A 317 32.01 17.85 4.47
CA PRO A 317 31.62 16.76 5.36
C PRO A 317 30.17 16.88 5.81
N VAL A 318 29.52 15.73 6.00
CA VAL A 318 28.17 15.67 6.63
C VAL A 318 28.29 16.10 8.10
N PRO A 319 27.38 16.92 8.63
CA PRO A 319 27.39 17.29 10.05
C PRO A 319 27.37 16.07 10.97
N GLU A 320 28.30 16.01 11.92
CA GLU A 320 28.46 14.86 12.80
C GLU A 320 27.26 14.67 13.75
N ARG A 321 26.65 15.76 14.20
CA ARG A 321 25.59 15.75 15.22
C ARG A 321 24.38 16.59 14.80
N PRO A 322 23.70 16.22 13.69
CA PRO A 322 22.46 16.87 13.35
C PRO A 322 21.37 16.50 14.37
N LEU A 323 20.36 17.34 14.52
CA LEU A 323 19.14 16.96 15.24
C LEU A 323 18.39 15.94 14.38
N GLU A 324 18.35 14.68 14.80
CA GLU A 324 17.63 13.65 14.09
C GLU A 324 16.13 13.72 14.39
N CYS A 325 15.30 13.93 13.36
CA CYS A 325 13.87 14.08 13.49
C CYS A 325 13.13 13.46 12.29
N ASN A 326 12.17 12.56 12.55
CA ASN A 326 11.29 11.98 11.52
C ASN A 326 9.86 12.55 11.57
N SER A 327 9.59 13.50 12.46
CA SER A 327 8.30 14.16 12.59
C SER A 327 8.33 15.54 11.93
N LEU A 328 7.56 15.73 10.87
CA LEU A 328 7.44 17.04 10.20
C LEU A 328 6.85 18.11 11.13
N SER A 329 5.92 17.74 12.01
CA SER A 329 5.34 18.67 12.99
C SER A 329 6.39 19.18 13.99
N SER A 330 7.25 18.26 14.51
CA SER A 330 8.36 18.65 15.39
C SER A 330 9.42 19.46 14.64
N ALA A 331 9.76 19.05 13.41
CA ALA A 331 10.72 19.78 12.57
C ALA A 331 10.26 21.22 12.29
N ARG A 332 8.95 21.44 12.04
CA ARG A 332 8.35 22.76 11.89
C ARG A 332 8.62 23.64 13.10
N GLY A 333 8.39 23.12 14.30
CA GLY A 333 8.66 23.86 15.55
C GLY A 333 10.15 24.23 15.70
N PHE A 334 11.05 23.31 15.42
CA PHE A 334 12.50 23.58 15.47
C PHE A 334 12.95 24.62 14.44
N LEU A 335 12.41 24.56 13.22
CA LEU A 335 12.71 25.55 12.17
C LEU A 335 12.24 26.95 12.56
N LEU A 336 11.03 27.10 13.12
CA LEU A 336 10.50 28.39 13.55
C LEU A 336 11.29 28.98 14.69
N ALA A 337 11.71 28.15 15.65
CA ALA A 337 12.36 28.63 16.89
C ALA A 337 13.89 28.80 16.76
N THR A 338 14.54 28.34 15.70
CA THR A 338 16.01 28.29 15.63
C THR A 338 16.54 28.62 14.23
N ASN A 339 17.86 28.81 14.13
CA ASN A 339 18.57 28.94 12.85
C ASN A 339 18.99 27.54 12.30
N ARG A 340 18.16 26.51 12.45
CA ARG A 340 18.41 25.22 11.84
C ARG A 340 17.98 25.23 10.37
N MET A 341 18.66 24.40 9.61
CA MET A 341 18.35 24.14 8.19
C MET A 341 17.80 22.72 8.03
N MET A 342 16.97 22.49 7.04
CA MET A 342 16.44 21.17 6.73
C MET A 342 16.34 20.97 5.23
N LEU A 343 16.79 19.80 4.72
CA LEU A 343 16.53 19.38 3.34
C LEU A 343 15.20 18.65 3.29
N VAL A 344 14.26 19.14 2.50
CA VAL A 344 12.93 18.52 2.38
C VAL A 344 12.22 19.01 1.11
N SER A 345 11.21 18.30 0.67
CA SER A 345 10.32 18.79 -0.38
C SER A 345 9.58 20.05 0.05
N PRO A 346 9.56 21.12 -0.75
CA PRO A 346 8.82 22.35 -0.48
C PRO A 346 7.33 22.13 -0.22
N HIS A 347 6.76 21.08 -0.78
CA HIS A 347 5.37 20.72 -0.58
C HIS A 347 4.97 20.56 0.89
N HIS A 348 5.88 20.06 1.74
CA HIS A 348 5.60 19.85 3.17
C HIS A 348 5.37 21.15 3.95
N PHE A 349 5.82 22.27 3.40
CA PHE A 349 5.76 23.60 4.04
C PHE A 349 5.11 24.65 3.12
N ARG A 350 4.26 24.19 2.17
CA ARG A 350 3.62 25.07 1.18
C ARG A 350 2.89 26.23 1.83
N SER A 351 2.11 25.98 2.87
CA SER A 351 1.35 27.02 3.58
C SER A 351 2.28 28.06 4.24
N GLU A 352 3.32 27.60 4.93
CA GLU A 352 4.28 28.49 5.61
C GLU A 352 5.14 29.27 4.61
N LEU A 353 5.47 28.67 3.47
CA LEU A 353 6.16 29.38 2.38
C LEU A 353 5.26 30.47 1.78
N GLN A 354 3.97 30.19 1.59
CA GLN A 354 2.99 31.17 1.11
C GLN A 354 2.75 32.31 2.11
N MET A 355 2.69 31.98 3.41
CA MET A 355 2.56 32.98 4.49
C MET A 355 3.87 33.73 4.77
N GLY A 356 4.98 33.36 4.16
CA GLY A 356 6.28 33.98 4.38
C GLY A 356 6.93 33.63 5.73
N ALA A 357 6.49 32.59 6.43
CA ALA A 357 7.11 32.12 7.67
C ALA A 357 8.43 31.36 7.41
N PHE A 358 8.50 30.67 6.27
CA PHE A 358 9.69 29.99 5.79
C PHE A 358 10.15 30.54 4.44
N THR A 359 11.41 30.27 4.12
CA THR A 359 11.98 30.55 2.81
C THR A 359 12.81 29.38 2.34
N LEU A 360 12.92 29.24 1.01
CA LEU A 360 13.77 28.25 0.35
C LEU A 360 15.12 28.84 0.03
N ILE A 361 16.17 28.07 0.23
CA ILE A 361 17.51 28.41 -0.16
C ILE A 361 18.02 27.38 -1.16
N ALA A 362 18.58 27.85 -2.28
CA ALA A 362 19.14 26.97 -3.31
C ALA A 362 20.39 26.26 -2.79
N HIS A 363 20.52 24.98 -3.12
CA HIS A 363 21.73 24.22 -2.84
C HIS A 363 22.90 24.74 -3.70
N PRO A 364 24.14 24.89 -3.14
CA PRO A 364 25.27 25.47 -3.87
C PRO A 364 25.72 24.64 -5.10
N ALA A 365 25.50 23.32 -5.09
CA ALA A 365 25.85 22.44 -6.19
C ALA A 365 24.69 22.19 -7.18
N GLY A 366 23.57 22.91 -7.04
CA GLY A 366 22.41 22.76 -7.91
C GLY A 366 21.25 22.00 -7.27
N PRO A 367 20.18 21.73 -8.04
CA PRO A 367 18.98 21.10 -7.52
C PRO A 367 19.24 19.63 -7.12
N VAL A 368 18.70 19.23 -5.97
CA VAL A 368 18.58 17.83 -5.56
C VAL A 368 17.17 17.40 -5.90
N VAL A 369 17.03 16.31 -6.66
CA VAL A 369 15.73 15.84 -7.15
C VAL A 369 15.55 14.39 -6.72
N ARG A 370 14.35 14.06 -6.31
CA ARG A 370 13.98 12.73 -5.83
C ARG A 370 12.83 12.16 -6.68
N PRO A 371 13.02 11.03 -7.38
CA PRO A 371 11.94 10.42 -8.13
C PRO A 371 10.88 9.86 -7.18
N MET A 372 9.63 10.26 -7.38
CA MET A 372 8.47 9.80 -6.64
C MET A 372 7.61 8.89 -7.50
N GLY A 373 6.99 7.89 -6.91
CA GLY A 373 6.17 6.98 -7.68
C GLY A 373 5.24 6.10 -6.88
N LEU A 374 4.52 5.28 -7.63
CA LEU A 374 3.68 4.21 -7.15
C LEU A 374 4.50 2.92 -7.05
N ILE A 375 4.33 2.20 -5.97
CA ILE A 375 4.93 0.89 -5.75
C ILE A 375 3.80 -0.09 -5.51
N SER A 376 3.74 -1.17 -6.28
CA SER A 376 2.71 -2.18 -6.17
C SER A 376 3.27 -3.60 -6.30
N ARG A 377 2.47 -4.61 -5.97
CA ARG A 377 2.82 -6.00 -6.31
C ARG A 377 2.81 -6.17 -7.84
N ARG A 378 3.74 -6.93 -8.36
CA ARG A 378 3.87 -7.18 -9.81
C ARG A 378 2.61 -7.79 -10.42
N ASP A 379 1.96 -8.68 -9.69
CA ASP A 379 0.76 -9.40 -10.11
C ASP A 379 -0.55 -8.74 -9.64
N TRP A 380 -0.48 -7.56 -9.02
CA TRP A 380 -1.68 -6.86 -8.57
C TRP A 380 -2.54 -6.40 -9.74
N ARG A 381 -3.83 -6.67 -9.63
CA ARG A 381 -4.84 -6.15 -10.55
C ARG A 381 -5.82 -5.28 -9.77
N PRO A 382 -5.76 -3.97 -9.94
CA PRO A 382 -6.69 -3.06 -9.28
C PRO A 382 -8.13 -3.33 -9.74
N THR A 383 -9.09 -3.15 -8.85
CA THR A 383 -10.51 -3.07 -9.21
C THR A 383 -10.76 -1.80 -10.03
N SER A 384 -11.95 -1.68 -10.67
CA SER A 384 -12.30 -0.46 -11.42
C SER A 384 -12.19 0.81 -10.56
N ALA A 385 -12.67 0.76 -9.32
CA ALA A 385 -12.57 1.87 -8.37
C ALA A 385 -11.09 2.19 -8.03
N GLN A 386 -10.27 1.18 -7.76
CA GLN A 386 -8.84 1.37 -7.50
C GLN A 386 -8.11 1.93 -8.73
N ALA A 387 -8.44 1.45 -9.94
CA ALA A 387 -7.88 1.99 -11.19
C ALA A 387 -8.26 3.45 -11.39
N GLY A 388 -9.50 3.84 -11.11
CA GLY A 388 -9.95 5.22 -11.11
C GLY A 388 -9.15 6.10 -10.15
N LEU A 389 -8.95 5.63 -8.91
CA LEU A 389 -8.11 6.34 -7.93
C LEU A 389 -6.66 6.51 -8.41
N LEU A 390 -6.07 5.47 -9.00
CA LEU A 390 -4.70 5.55 -9.53
C LEU A 390 -4.60 6.59 -10.67
N GLU A 391 -5.62 6.70 -11.51
CA GLU A 391 -5.64 7.70 -12.58
C GLU A 391 -5.72 9.12 -12.02
N VAL A 392 -6.57 9.35 -11.00
CA VAL A 392 -6.61 10.64 -10.28
C VAL A 392 -5.25 10.97 -9.68
N ILE A 393 -4.58 10.00 -9.04
CA ILE A 393 -3.22 10.19 -8.50
C ILE A 393 -2.23 10.57 -9.60
N ARG A 394 -2.26 9.93 -10.78
CA ARG A 394 -1.39 10.27 -11.92
C ARG A 394 -1.64 11.69 -12.45
N GLN A 395 -2.89 12.09 -12.52
CA GLN A 395 -3.25 13.46 -12.97
C GLN A 395 -2.76 14.50 -11.96
N ARG A 396 -3.02 14.30 -10.66
CA ARG A 396 -2.59 15.22 -9.60
C ARG A 396 -1.07 15.27 -9.44
N SER A 397 -0.35 14.19 -9.72
CA SER A 397 1.12 14.17 -9.64
C SER A 397 1.77 15.10 -10.69
N ARG A 398 1.19 15.24 -11.89
CA ARG A 398 1.64 16.20 -12.89
C ARG A 398 1.52 17.63 -12.40
N MET A 399 0.40 18.00 -11.78
CA MET A 399 0.20 19.33 -11.19
C MET A 399 1.15 19.58 -10.00
N ALA A 400 1.42 18.55 -9.21
CA ALA A 400 2.37 18.65 -8.10
C ALA A 400 3.79 18.96 -8.59
N GLN A 401 4.24 18.32 -9.66
CA GLN A 401 5.54 18.59 -10.28
C GLN A 401 5.65 20.05 -10.79
N GLU A 402 4.64 20.55 -11.48
CA GLU A 402 4.61 21.92 -11.98
C GLU A 402 4.73 22.95 -10.87
N TRP A 403 3.98 22.76 -9.78
CA TRP A 403 4.07 23.65 -8.62
C TRP A 403 5.46 23.62 -7.97
N ALA A 404 6.04 22.44 -7.76
CA ALA A 404 7.33 22.27 -7.10
C ALA A 404 8.46 22.92 -7.92
N VAL A 405 8.45 22.74 -9.23
CA VAL A 405 9.39 23.40 -10.16
C VAL A 405 9.23 24.92 -10.10
N SER A 406 8.00 25.42 -10.06
CA SER A 406 7.73 26.85 -9.90
C SER A 406 8.19 27.40 -8.57
N ALA A 407 7.97 26.67 -7.47
CA ALA A 407 8.36 27.09 -6.11
C ALA A 407 9.89 27.11 -5.92
N THR A 408 10.63 26.22 -6.57
CA THR A 408 12.10 26.15 -6.47
C THR A 408 12.83 27.09 -7.43
N ARG A 409 12.16 27.62 -8.46
CA ARG A 409 12.67 28.77 -9.24
C ARG A 409 12.64 29.98 -8.32
N LEU A 410 13.80 30.33 -7.78
CA LEU A 410 13.96 31.54 -6.97
C LEU A 410 13.45 32.74 -7.81
N PRO A 411 12.52 33.58 -7.26
CA PRO A 411 12.11 34.76 -7.97
C PRO A 411 13.31 35.71 -8.09
N GLU A 412 13.67 36.04 -9.33
CA GLU A 412 14.40 37.25 -9.60
C GLU A 412 13.54 38.40 -9.06
N SER A 413 13.92 38.94 -7.91
CA SER A 413 13.31 40.12 -7.25
C SER A 413 11.77 40.18 -7.26
N ARG A 414 11.10 39.62 -6.26
CA ARG A 414 9.74 40.08 -5.92
C ARG A 414 9.87 41.43 -5.19
N SER A 415 9.67 42.51 -5.92
CA SER A 415 9.31 43.80 -5.34
C SER A 415 8.02 43.61 -4.52
N ARG A 416 8.03 44.14 -3.31
CA ARG A 416 6.90 44.14 -2.38
C ARG A 416 5.69 44.80 -3.04
N SER A 417 4.68 44.03 -3.41
CA SER A 417 3.28 44.48 -3.50
C SER A 417 2.37 43.25 -3.72
N ALA A 418 2.03 42.55 -2.65
CA ALA A 418 0.82 41.76 -2.58
C ALA A 418 0.25 41.89 -1.18
N SER A 419 -0.78 42.73 -1.10
CA SER A 419 -1.66 42.90 0.05
C SER A 419 -2.29 41.57 0.44
N PRO A 420 -2.49 41.23 1.72
CA PRO A 420 -3.08 39.98 2.15
C PRO A 420 -4.61 40.04 2.10
N ALA A 421 -5.19 40.14 0.91
CA ALA A 421 -6.63 40.22 0.74
C ALA A 421 -7.10 39.35 -0.44
N ALA A 422 -6.90 38.04 -0.36
CA ALA A 422 -7.56 37.11 -1.30
C ALA A 422 -7.56 35.65 -0.76
N PHE A 423 -7.93 35.42 0.49
CA PHE A 423 -8.25 34.09 0.98
C PHE A 423 -9.35 34.17 2.02
N ALA A 424 -10.56 34.57 1.58
CA ALA A 424 -11.80 34.35 2.28
C ALA A 424 -12.91 34.14 1.23
N GLN A 425 -12.98 32.96 0.65
CA GLN A 425 -14.26 32.48 0.13
C GLN A 425 -14.58 31.21 0.89
N PRO A 426 -15.60 31.27 1.77
CA PRO A 426 -16.17 30.08 2.36
C PRO A 426 -16.92 29.31 1.29
N PHE A 427 -16.90 27.99 1.39
CA PHE A 427 -17.76 27.09 0.67
C PHE A 427 -19.21 27.60 0.72
N ALA A 428 -19.71 28.10 -0.40
CA ALA A 428 -21.12 28.44 -0.53
C ALA A 428 -21.92 27.12 -0.51
N SER A 429 -22.58 26.88 0.61
CA SER A 429 -23.62 25.88 0.75
C SER A 429 -24.77 26.25 -0.18
N SER A 430 -24.93 25.56 -1.29
CA SER A 430 -26.14 25.55 -2.08
C SER A 430 -27.19 24.68 -1.34
N SER A 431 -27.86 25.26 -0.36
CA SER A 431 -29.11 24.75 0.15
C SER A 431 -30.20 25.09 -0.85
N GLN A 432 -30.50 24.22 -1.80
CA GLN A 432 -31.81 24.25 -2.46
C GLN A 432 -32.75 23.33 -1.70
N GLY A 433 -33.84 23.95 -1.20
CA GLY A 433 -34.84 23.33 -0.40
C GLY A 433 -35.59 22.23 -1.14
N PHE A 434 -35.88 21.17 -0.41
CA PHE A 434 -37.01 20.29 -0.70
C PHE A 434 -38.16 20.68 0.20
N THR A 435 -39.16 21.32 -0.41
CA THR A 435 -40.53 21.32 0.06
C THR A 435 -41.35 20.48 -0.91
N GLY A 436 -42.03 19.46 -0.36
CA GLY A 436 -42.99 18.62 -1.09
C GLY A 436 -42.97 17.23 -0.50
#